data_05fce52788678ce62747f088ec1dcde4
#
_entry.id   05fce52788678ce62747f088ec1dcde4
#
_cell.length_a   1.000
_cell.length_b   1.000
_cell.length_c   1.000
_cell.angle_alpha   90.00
_cell.angle_beta   90.00
_cell.angle_gamma   90.00
#
_symmetry.space_group_name_H-M   'P 1'
#
loop_
_entity.id
_entity.type
_entity.pdbx_description
1 polymer ?
#
loop_
_entity_poly.entity_id
_entity_poly.type
_entity_poly.pdbx_seq_one_letter_code
_entity_poly.pdbx_strand_id
1 'polypeptide(L)'
;MRVLKFGGSSLADAERFLRVADIAVNTHGQSQVALVLSAPAKVTNHLVALVEQTSRGMDASSTLFEINGIFSRLLAGLKAAYPALDDKALQARLTSELDQVERLMQGIRLLGLCPDNVQARILSRGENLSIAFMHELLRVRGLELDLIVPEQLLVTDGGYLEAHVDIEASRVRFAAKGLRSDCLYLMPGFTGGSDKGETVLLGRNGSDYSAAVLAACVDAECCEIWTDVEGCYNCDPRLVPDAYLLKTLSYKEAMELSYFGAKVLHPKTIAPVAQFHIPCLIKNSFNPQGPGTLIGVDQGDDDLKVKAISDLSGMCMFNVSGPGMKGMVGMAGRIFSAVSRAGVSIVLITQSSSEYSVSFCIHSYDSDKTRKVLEREFELEFKNQLLDPLEIMTDLAIISLIGDGMRTSKGMAARF
;
A
#
# COMPACT_ATOMS: atom_id res chain seq x y z
N MET A 1 2.68 23.21 1.37
CA MET A 1 1.75 22.26 2.05
C MET A 1 2.50 20.99 2.40
N ARG A 2 2.25 20.39 3.56
CA ARG A 2 2.75 19.06 3.96
C ARG A 2 1.61 18.05 3.90
N VAL A 3 1.86 16.88 3.33
CA VAL A 3 0.88 15.78 3.28
C VAL A 3 1.24 14.76 4.35
N LEU A 4 0.37 14.54 5.32
CA LEU A 4 0.57 13.61 6.42
C LEU A 4 -0.37 12.41 6.23
N LYS A 5 0.19 11.20 6.15
CA LYS A 5 -0.60 9.98 6.07
C LYS A 5 -0.46 9.17 7.36
N PHE A 6 -1.59 8.70 7.89
CA PHE A 6 -1.61 7.80 9.04
C PHE A 6 -2.21 6.45 8.71
N GLY A 7 -1.48 5.39 9.06
CA GLY A 7 -1.92 4.01 8.89
C GLY A 7 -2.94 3.55 9.93
N GLY A 8 -3.54 2.39 9.70
CA GLY A 8 -4.58 1.85 10.60
C GLY A 8 -4.08 1.56 12.01
N SER A 9 -2.80 1.20 12.20
CA SER A 9 -2.20 1.03 13.53
C SER A 9 -2.19 2.33 14.35
N SER A 10 -2.04 3.48 13.67
CA SER A 10 -2.09 4.81 14.30
C SER A 10 -3.51 5.31 14.59
N LEU A 11 -4.54 4.58 14.12
CA LEU A 11 -5.96 4.93 14.24
C LEU A 11 -6.76 3.87 15.01
N ALA A 12 -6.09 2.91 15.65
CA ALA A 12 -6.72 1.71 16.18
C ALA A 12 -7.66 1.94 17.36
N ASP A 13 -7.45 3.01 18.11
CA ASP A 13 -8.22 3.38 19.31
C ASP A 13 -8.26 4.90 19.51
N ALA A 14 -9.01 5.34 20.51
CA ALA A 14 -9.22 6.78 20.78
C ALA A 14 -7.91 7.50 21.17
N GLU A 15 -7.04 6.89 21.95
CA GLU A 15 -5.78 7.49 22.37
C GLU A 15 -4.88 7.78 21.15
N ARG A 16 -4.75 6.79 20.28
CA ARG A 16 -3.97 6.91 19.03
C ARG A 16 -4.59 7.92 18.09
N PHE A 17 -5.90 7.90 17.97
CA PHE A 17 -6.65 8.84 17.14
C PHE A 17 -6.46 10.30 17.61
N LEU A 18 -6.47 10.55 18.94
CA LEU A 18 -6.15 11.83 19.54
C LEU A 18 -4.71 12.27 19.25
N ARG A 19 -3.75 11.35 19.34
CA ARG A 19 -2.34 11.61 19.00
C ARG A 19 -2.17 12.02 17.55
N VAL A 20 -2.87 11.36 16.62
CA VAL A 20 -2.89 11.77 15.21
C VAL A 20 -3.41 13.19 15.05
N ALA A 21 -4.51 13.53 15.74
CA ALA A 21 -5.04 14.88 15.74
C ALA A 21 -4.04 15.91 16.31
N ASP A 22 -3.31 15.56 17.38
CA ASP A 22 -2.28 16.43 17.97
C ASP A 22 -1.12 16.68 16.99
N ILE A 23 -0.65 15.63 16.31
CA ILE A 23 0.41 15.76 15.28
C ILE A 23 -0.08 16.67 14.14
N ALA A 24 -1.31 16.47 13.66
CA ALA A 24 -1.89 17.26 12.57
C ALA A 24 -2.03 18.75 12.96
N VAL A 25 -2.55 19.04 14.15
CA VAL A 25 -2.70 20.40 14.69
C VAL A 25 -1.34 21.09 14.84
N ASN A 26 -0.37 20.41 15.46
CA ASN A 26 0.97 20.95 15.66
C ASN A 26 1.68 21.25 14.34
N THR A 27 1.53 20.38 13.34
CA THR A 27 2.11 20.61 12.01
C THR A 27 1.37 21.74 11.29
N HIS A 28 0.04 21.80 11.40
CA HIS A 28 -0.77 22.86 10.79
C HIS A 28 -0.42 24.26 11.33
N GLY A 29 -0.02 24.35 12.59
CA GLY A 29 0.49 25.61 13.17
C GLY A 29 1.79 26.12 12.55
N GLN A 30 2.49 25.30 11.76
CA GLN A 30 3.77 25.63 11.11
C GLN A 30 3.65 25.72 9.58
N SER A 31 2.79 24.93 8.97
CA SER A 31 2.61 24.85 7.53
C SER A 31 1.18 24.33 7.21
N GLN A 32 0.69 24.61 6.02
CA GLN A 32 -0.57 24.03 5.55
C GLN A 32 -0.49 22.51 5.52
N VAL A 33 -1.54 21.82 5.98
CA VAL A 33 -1.59 20.37 6.11
C VAL A 33 -2.72 19.77 5.29
N ALA A 34 -2.43 18.67 4.60
CA ALA A 34 -3.41 17.72 4.12
C ALA A 34 -3.21 16.39 4.84
N LEU A 35 -4.25 15.92 5.52
CA LEU A 35 -4.25 14.71 6.34
C LEU A 35 -4.92 13.57 5.59
N VAL A 36 -4.17 12.50 5.30
CA VAL A 36 -4.67 11.29 4.64
C VAL A 36 -4.81 10.17 5.67
N LEU A 37 -6.01 9.64 5.82
CA LEU A 37 -6.30 8.62 6.83
C LEU A 37 -6.67 7.28 6.21
N SER A 38 -6.11 6.21 6.76
CA SER A 38 -6.56 4.83 6.55
C SER A 38 -7.80 4.51 7.41
N ALA A 39 -8.42 3.36 7.17
CA ALA A 39 -9.33 2.76 8.14
C ALA A 39 -8.61 2.40 9.45
N PRO A 40 -9.28 2.39 10.60
CA PRO A 40 -8.72 1.86 11.84
C PRO A 40 -8.25 0.41 11.68
N ALA A 41 -7.27 0.01 12.49
CA ALA A 41 -6.70 -1.35 12.44
C ALA A 41 -7.80 -2.42 12.42
N LYS A 42 -7.62 -3.44 11.57
CA LYS A 42 -8.52 -4.58 11.33
C LYS A 42 -9.80 -4.25 10.55
N VAL A 43 -10.26 -3.00 10.44
CA VAL A 43 -11.51 -2.65 9.76
C VAL A 43 -11.51 -3.13 8.29
N THR A 44 -10.47 -2.80 7.52
CA THR A 44 -10.36 -3.25 6.12
C THR A 44 -10.37 -4.78 6.00
N ASN A 45 -9.67 -5.49 6.91
CA ASN A 45 -9.67 -6.96 6.93
C ASN A 45 -11.08 -7.52 7.21
N HIS A 46 -11.82 -6.92 8.15
CA HIS A 46 -13.20 -7.30 8.42
C HIS A 46 -14.11 -7.02 7.23
N LEU A 47 -13.94 -5.88 6.53
CA LEU A 47 -14.72 -5.57 5.32
C LEU A 47 -14.44 -6.57 4.19
N VAL A 48 -13.17 -6.99 3.99
CA VAL A 48 -12.81 -8.06 3.03
C VAL A 48 -13.46 -9.38 3.43
N ALA A 49 -13.32 -9.80 4.68
CA ALA A 49 -13.92 -11.04 5.18
C ALA A 49 -15.45 -11.03 5.04
N LEU A 50 -16.09 -9.88 5.28
CA LEU A 50 -17.53 -9.67 5.13
C LEU A 50 -17.98 -9.90 3.68
N VAL A 51 -17.25 -9.37 2.69
CA VAL A 51 -17.52 -9.59 1.26
C VAL A 51 -17.36 -11.08 0.90
N GLU A 52 -16.28 -11.72 1.34
CA GLU A 52 -16.00 -13.13 1.05
C GLU A 52 -17.04 -14.06 1.67
N GLN A 53 -17.39 -13.86 2.95
CA GLN A 53 -18.41 -14.64 3.65
C GLN A 53 -19.76 -14.51 2.95
N THR A 54 -20.15 -13.27 2.62
CA THR A 54 -21.44 -12.99 1.97
C THR A 54 -21.52 -13.62 0.58
N SER A 55 -20.45 -13.53 -0.21
CA SER A 55 -20.39 -14.13 -1.56
C SER A 55 -20.48 -15.67 -1.54
N ARG A 56 -20.04 -16.30 -0.43
CA ARG A 56 -20.16 -17.74 -0.20
C ARG A 56 -21.50 -18.15 0.44
N GLY A 57 -22.43 -17.20 0.63
CA GLY A 57 -23.71 -17.46 1.28
C GLY A 57 -23.61 -17.69 2.79
N MET A 58 -22.48 -17.38 3.42
CA MET A 58 -22.27 -17.51 4.86
C MET A 58 -22.89 -16.32 5.61
N ASP A 59 -23.21 -16.53 6.88
CA ASP A 59 -23.61 -15.42 7.77
C ASP A 59 -22.41 -14.57 8.15
N ALA A 60 -22.48 -13.29 7.81
CA ALA A 60 -21.45 -12.30 8.08
C ALA A 60 -21.85 -11.27 9.17
N SER A 61 -22.94 -11.52 9.90
CA SER A 61 -23.47 -10.60 10.91
C SER A 61 -22.47 -10.36 12.04
N SER A 62 -21.72 -11.37 12.46
CA SER A 62 -20.67 -11.25 13.47
C SER A 62 -19.55 -10.32 13.02
N THR A 63 -19.15 -10.40 11.75
CA THR A 63 -18.10 -9.55 11.17
C THR A 63 -18.56 -8.08 11.11
N LEU A 64 -19.81 -7.83 10.74
CA LEU A 64 -20.40 -6.49 10.74
C LEU A 64 -20.48 -5.92 12.16
N PHE A 65 -20.84 -6.74 13.14
CA PHE A 65 -20.87 -6.40 14.56
C PHE A 65 -19.47 -5.99 15.09
N GLU A 66 -18.41 -6.70 14.68
CA GLU A 66 -17.03 -6.34 15.04
C GLU A 66 -16.63 -4.97 14.49
N ILE A 67 -16.97 -4.67 13.23
CA ILE A 67 -16.72 -3.34 12.62
C ILE A 67 -17.44 -2.26 13.42
N ASN A 68 -18.72 -2.45 13.70
CA ASN A 68 -19.50 -1.51 14.53
C ASN A 68 -18.86 -1.34 15.91
N GLY A 69 -18.42 -2.43 16.54
CA GLY A 69 -17.77 -2.41 17.85
C GLY A 69 -16.48 -1.61 17.88
N ILE A 70 -15.66 -1.65 16.81
CA ILE A 70 -14.42 -0.84 16.70
C ILE A 70 -14.77 0.66 16.72
N PHE A 71 -15.69 1.09 15.87
CA PHE A 71 -16.06 2.51 15.77
C PHE A 71 -16.85 3.00 17.00
N SER A 72 -17.69 2.17 17.61
CA SER A 72 -18.42 2.51 18.83
C SER A 72 -17.48 2.73 20.02
N ARG A 73 -16.44 1.89 20.17
CA ARG A 73 -15.40 2.08 21.19
C ARG A 73 -14.58 3.35 20.92
N LEU A 74 -14.23 3.60 19.65
CA LEU A 74 -13.54 4.82 19.25
C LEU A 74 -14.37 6.05 19.61
N LEU A 75 -15.67 6.07 19.27
CA LEU A 75 -16.60 7.15 19.57
C LEU A 75 -16.68 7.40 21.08
N ALA A 76 -16.87 6.37 21.87
CA ALA A 76 -16.96 6.48 23.33
C ALA A 76 -15.69 7.10 23.93
N GLY A 77 -14.50 6.68 23.48
CA GLY A 77 -13.23 7.23 23.94
C GLY A 77 -13.03 8.69 23.52
N LEU A 78 -13.39 9.06 22.29
CA LEU A 78 -13.31 10.45 21.82
C LEU A 78 -14.29 11.36 22.56
N LYS A 79 -15.51 10.88 22.83
CA LYS A 79 -16.52 11.63 23.62
C LYS A 79 -16.07 11.85 25.06
N ALA A 80 -15.43 10.85 25.66
CA ALA A 80 -14.87 10.97 27.01
C ALA A 80 -13.77 12.05 27.08
N ALA A 81 -12.91 12.12 26.05
CA ALA A 81 -11.85 13.12 25.97
C ALA A 81 -12.36 14.52 25.58
N TYR A 82 -13.36 14.59 24.70
CA TYR A 82 -13.95 15.82 24.19
C TYR A 82 -15.48 15.81 24.37
N PRO A 83 -16.00 16.24 25.52
CA PRO A 83 -17.45 16.28 25.81
C PRO A 83 -18.27 17.14 24.83
N ALA A 84 -17.66 18.11 24.15
CA ALA A 84 -18.29 18.93 23.13
C ALA A 84 -18.50 18.20 21.76
N LEU A 85 -17.91 17.02 21.59
CA LEU A 85 -18.05 16.25 20.35
C LEU A 85 -19.51 15.82 20.14
N ASP A 86 -20.03 15.97 18.92
CA ASP A 86 -21.39 15.54 18.56
C ASP A 86 -21.42 14.03 18.32
N ASP A 87 -21.48 13.28 19.41
CA ASP A 87 -21.54 11.82 19.39
C ASP A 87 -22.81 11.29 18.70
N LYS A 88 -23.93 12.03 18.78
CA LYS A 88 -25.18 11.63 18.13
C LYS A 88 -25.07 11.70 16.60
N ALA A 89 -24.49 12.78 16.07
CA ALA A 89 -24.25 12.91 14.63
C ALA A 89 -23.28 11.85 14.12
N LEU A 90 -22.20 11.56 14.84
CA LEU A 90 -21.24 10.50 14.47
C LEU A 90 -21.86 9.11 14.57
N GLN A 91 -22.67 8.83 15.60
CA GLN A 91 -23.40 7.56 15.71
C GLN A 91 -24.40 7.38 14.58
N ALA A 92 -25.15 8.43 14.22
CA ALA A 92 -26.07 8.42 13.09
C ALA A 92 -25.32 8.17 11.76
N ARG A 93 -24.14 8.79 11.58
CA ARG A 93 -23.28 8.56 10.41
C ARG A 93 -22.79 7.10 10.37
N LEU A 94 -22.28 6.56 11.46
CA LEU A 94 -21.84 5.18 11.58
C LEU A 94 -22.99 4.21 11.19
N THR A 95 -24.17 4.39 11.79
CA THR A 95 -25.33 3.57 11.50
C THR A 95 -25.69 3.63 10.01
N SER A 96 -25.76 4.82 9.42
CA SER A 96 -26.08 5.00 8.01
C SER A 96 -25.08 4.31 7.08
N GLU A 97 -23.76 4.35 7.38
CA GLU A 97 -22.75 3.69 6.58
C GLU A 97 -22.87 2.15 6.69
N LEU A 98 -23.11 1.62 7.89
CA LEU A 98 -23.30 0.18 8.10
C LEU A 98 -24.59 -0.34 7.47
N ASP A 99 -25.67 0.42 7.52
CA ASP A 99 -26.94 0.09 6.84
C ASP A 99 -26.76 0.03 5.32
N GLN A 100 -25.92 0.91 4.75
CA GLN A 100 -25.60 0.84 3.33
C GLN A 100 -24.78 -0.41 3.01
N VAL A 101 -23.80 -0.77 3.84
CA VAL A 101 -23.04 -2.02 3.70
C VAL A 101 -23.98 -3.22 3.75
N GLU A 102 -24.91 -3.25 4.71
CA GLU A 102 -25.86 -4.35 4.84
C GLU A 102 -26.77 -4.52 3.61
N ARG A 103 -27.26 -3.39 3.05
CA ARG A 103 -28.04 -3.44 1.78
C ARG A 103 -27.21 -3.97 0.62
N LEU A 104 -25.93 -3.60 0.51
CA LEU A 104 -25.04 -4.15 -0.52
C LEU A 104 -24.79 -5.65 -0.30
N MET A 105 -24.64 -6.09 0.95
CA MET A 105 -24.54 -7.52 1.28
C MET A 105 -25.78 -8.31 0.88
N GLN A 106 -26.99 -7.76 1.07
CA GLN A 106 -28.21 -8.38 0.60
C GLN A 106 -28.19 -8.59 -0.92
N GLY A 107 -27.73 -7.58 -1.68
CA GLY A 107 -27.53 -7.70 -3.12
C GLY A 107 -26.53 -8.79 -3.51
N ILE A 108 -25.38 -8.87 -2.82
CA ILE A 108 -24.36 -9.89 -3.03
C ILE A 108 -24.93 -11.30 -2.77
N ARG A 109 -25.69 -11.48 -1.68
CA ARG A 109 -26.34 -12.78 -1.37
C ARG A 109 -27.29 -13.23 -2.48
N LEU A 110 -28.08 -12.30 -3.03
CA LEU A 110 -29.02 -12.61 -4.12
C LEU A 110 -28.30 -12.96 -5.43
N LEU A 111 -27.18 -12.31 -5.72
CA LEU A 111 -26.38 -12.53 -6.93
C LEU A 111 -25.46 -13.77 -6.81
N GLY A 112 -25.07 -14.16 -5.60
CA GLY A 112 -24.07 -15.20 -5.35
C GLY A 112 -22.64 -14.79 -5.72
N LEU A 113 -22.41 -13.50 -6.01
CA LEU A 113 -21.11 -12.93 -6.34
C LEU A 113 -21.07 -11.44 -5.94
N CYS A 114 -19.88 -10.90 -5.72
CA CYS A 114 -19.68 -9.49 -5.48
C CYS A 114 -19.05 -8.83 -6.72
N PRO A 115 -19.74 -7.93 -7.42
CA PRO A 115 -19.14 -7.13 -8.47
C PRO A 115 -18.05 -6.20 -7.92
N ASP A 116 -16.96 -5.96 -8.67
CA ASP A 116 -15.81 -5.20 -8.22
C ASP A 116 -16.15 -3.77 -7.77
N ASN A 117 -17.08 -3.10 -8.47
CA ASN A 117 -17.55 -1.76 -8.07
C ASN A 117 -18.32 -1.78 -6.74
N VAL A 118 -19.04 -2.85 -6.44
CA VAL A 118 -19.72 -3.03 -5.15
C VAL A 118 -18.70 -3.31 -4.05
N GLN A 119 -17.72 -4.16 -4.33
CA GLN A 119 -16.61 -4.43 -3.43
C GLN A 119 -15.84 -3.15 -3.09
N ALA A 120 -15.48 -2.33 -4.08
CA ALA A 120 -14.80 -1.06 -3.88
C ALA A 120 -15.60 -0.13 -2.94
N ARG A 121 -16.92 -0.02 -3.13
CA ARG A 121 -17.80 0.77 -2.28
C ARG A 121 -17.89 0.25 -0.84
N ILE A 122 -17.85 -1.06 -0.61
CA ILE A 122 -17.84 -1.62 0.74
C ILE A 122 -16.49 -1.35 1.41
N LEU A 123 -15.38 -1.65 0.72
CA LEU A 123 -14.05 -1.57 1.31
C LEU A 123 -13.61 -0.14 1.63
N SER A 124 -14.14 0.88 0.93
CA SER A 124 -13.83 2.30 1.20
C SER A 124 -14.49 2.86 2.47
N ARG A 125 -15.45 2.15 3.09
CA ARG A 125 -16.22 2.70 4.22
C ARG A 125 -15.38 2.96 5.47
N GLY A 126 -14.34 2.18 5.67
CA GLY A 126 -13.46 2.35 6.82
C GLY A 126 -12.75 3.70 6.82
N GLU A 127 -12.18 4.09 5.70
CA GLU A 127 -11.50 5.37 5.50
C GLU A 127 -12.48 6.56 5.59
N ASN A 128 -13.66 6.42 4.99
CA ASN A 128 -14.70 7.45 5.05
C ASN A 128 -15.18 7.72 6.48
N LEU A 129 -15.32 6.66 7.30
CA LEU A 129 -15.65 6.81 8.73
C LEU A 129 -14.48 7.43 9.49
N SER A 130 -13.23 7.05 9.24
CA SER A 130 -12.07 7.71 9.86
C SER A 130 -12.07 9.21 9.61
N ILE A 131 -12.37 9.63 8.37
CA ILE A 131 -12.46 11.06 8.02
C ILE A 131 -13.60 11.75 8.77
N ALA A 132 -14.78 11.12 8.84
CA ALA A 132 -15.92 11.73 9.55
C ALA A 132 -15.61 11.96 11.04
N PHE A 133 -14.97 10.98 11.69
CA PHE A 133 -14.59 11.07 13.11
C PHE A 133 -13.47 12.11 13.32
N MET A 134 -12.46 12.13 12.44
CA MET A 134 -11.37 13.12 12.54
C MET A 134 -11.87 14.54 12.26
N HIS A 135 -12.75 14.70 11.29
CA HIS A 135 -13.35 15.98 10.97
C HIS A 135 -14.07 16.58 12.20
N GLU A 136 -14.92 15.79 12.86
CA GLU A 136 -15.64 16.27 14.04
C GLU A 136 -14.68 16.57 15.20
N LEU A 137 -13.66 15.73 15.43
CA LEU A 137 -12.64 15.94 16.44
C LEU A 137 -11.86 17.25 16.22
N LEU A 138 -11.44 17.52 14.98
CA LEU A 138 -10.68 18.74 14.66
C LEU A 138 -11.59 19.97 14.65
N ARG A 139 -12.86 19.82 14.27
CA ARG A 139 -13.87 20.90 14.34
C ARG A 139 -14.07 21.38 15.78
N VAL A 140 -14.22 20.46 16.74
CA VAL A 140 -14.38 20.84 18.17
C VAL A 140 -13.09 21.40 18.78
N ARG A 141 -11.96 21.21 18.11
CA ARG A 141 -10.68 21.87 18.43
C ARG A 141 -10.54 23.26 17.81
N GLY A 142 -11.54 23.72 17.07
CA GLY A 142 -11.59 25.08 16.51
C GLY A 142 -10.80 25.25 15.20
N LEU A 143 -10.52 24.16 14.45
CA LEU A 143 -9.85 24.28 13.16
C LEU A 143 -10.85 24.50 12.03
N GLU A 144 -10.46 25.32 11.06
CA GLU A 144 -11.11 25.38 9.74
C GLU A 144 -10.70 24.18 8.91
N LEU A 145 -11.67 23.46 8.36
CA LEU A 145 -11.46 22.19 7.67
C LEU A 145 -12.09 22.21 6.28
N ASP A 146 -11.45 21.56 5.31
CA ASP A 146 -12.04 21.26 4.00
C ASP A 146 -11.75 19.79 3.63
N LEU A 147 -12.60 19.22 2.78
CA LEU A 147 -12.52 17.85 2.36
C LEU A 147 -11.97 17.73 0.94
N ILE A 148 -11.01 16.84 0.78
CA ILE A 148 -10.60 16.34 -0.53
C ILE A 148 -11.39 15.06 -0.79
N VAL A 149 -12.22 15.07 -1.82
CA VAL A 149 -13.01 13.94 -2.27
C VAL A 149 -12.25 13.23 -3.39
N PRO A 150 -11.60 12.08 -3.14
CA PRO A 150 -10.75 11.41 -4.13
C PRO A 150 -11.48 11.07 -5.42
N GLU A 151 -12.76 10.67 -5.34
CA GLU A 151 -13.60 10.32 -6.48
C GLU A 151 -13.76 11.49 -7.49
N GLN A 152 -13.60 12.72 -7.02
CA GLN A 152 -13.74 13.93 -7.86
C GLN A 152 -12.38 14.44 -8.37
N LEU A 153 -11.31 14.22 -7.61
CA LEU A 153 -10.01 14.86 -7.85
C LEU A 153 -8.92 13.92 -8.34
N LEU A 154 -8.93 12.64 -7.92
CA LEU A 154 -7.99 11.65 -8.39
C LEU A 154 -8.56 10.95 -9.62
N VAL A 155 -7.99 11.22 -10.79
CA VAL A 155 -8.33 10.56 -12.07
C VAL A 155 -7.63 9.22 -12.11
N THR A 156 -8.35 8.15 -12.46
CA THR A 156 -7.77 6.81 -12.54
C THR A 156 -8.09 6.12 -13.87
N ASP A 157 -7.42 4.99 -14.13
CA ASP A 157 -7.69 4.10 -15.26
C ASP A 157 -9.03 3.34 -15.18
N GLY A 158 -9.76 3.51 -14.07
CA GLY A 158 -11.09 2.92 -13.86
C GLY A 158 -11.09 1.47 -13.37
N GLY A 159 -9.94 0.87 -13.08
CA GLY A 159 -9.86 -0.43 -12.41
C GLY A 159 -10.43 -0.35 -10.99
N TYR A 160 -11.54 -1.08 -10.70
CA TYR A 160 -12.26 -0.89 -9.42
C TYR A 160 -11.45 -1.27 -8.19
N LEU A 161 -10.57 -2.29 -8.25
CA LEU A 161 -9.89 -2.82 -7.06
C LEU A 161 -8.39 -2.47 -7.00
N GLU A 162 -7.77 -2.20 -8.14
CA GLU A 162 -6.33 -1.89 -8.25
C GLU A 162 -6.09 -0.78 -9.28
N ALA A 163 -6.76 0.36 -9.09
CA ALA A 163 -6.65 1.50 -9.99
C ALA A 163 -5.26 2.16 -9.95
N HIS A 164 -4.85 2.67 -11.11
CA HIS A 164 -3.67 3.52 -11.25
C HIS A 164 -4.12 4.96 -11.47
N VAL A 165 -3.48 5.89 -10.76
CA VAL A 165 -3.83 7.32 -10.86
C VAL A 165 -3.06 7.97 -12.00
N ASP A 166 -3.78 8.70 -12.86
CA ASP A 166 -3.22 9.68 -13.77
C ASP A 166 -2.92 10.96 -12.98
N ILE A 167 -1.66 11.12 -12.60
CA ILE A 167 -1.23 12.25 -11.76
C ILE A 167 -1.39 13.57 -12.51
N GLU A 168 -1.05 13.63 -13.78
CA GLU A 168 -1.14 14.88 -14.55
C GLU A 168 -2.60 15.34 -14.72
N ALA A 169 -3.52 14.44 -15.05
CA ALA A 169 -4.94 14.75 -15.11
C ALA A 169 -5.50 15.15 -13.74
N SER A 170 -5.02 14.50 -12.67
CA SER A 170 -5.39 14.84 -11.28
C SER A 170 -4.88 16.23 -10.89
N ARG A 171 -3.64 16.60 -11.25
CA ARG A 171 -3.06 17.94 -11.00
C ARG A 171 -3.95 19.03 -11.61
N VAL A 172 -4.46 18.82 -12.84
CA VAL A 172 -5.38 19.77 -13.48
C VAL A 172 -6.65 19.95 -12.65
N ARG A 173 -7.23 18.86 -12.11
CA ARG A 173 -8.42 18.95 -11.25
C ARG A 173 -8.13 19.66 -9.92
N PHE A 174 -6.98 19.41 -9.29
CA PHE A 174 -6.56 20.11 -8.07
C PHE A 174 -6.34 21.61 -8.32
N ALA A 175 -5.71 21.98 -9.43
CA ALA A 175 -5.53 23.38 -9.82
C ALA A 175 -6.86 24.08 -10.06
N ALA A 176 -7.83 23.40 -10.71
CA ALA A 176 -9.17 23.93 -10.94
C ALA A 176 -10.00 24.08 -9.65
N LYS A 177 -9.83 23.18 -8.67
CA LYS A 177 -10.47 23.28 -7.35
C LYS A 177 -9.98 24.53 -6.61
N GLY A 178 -8.70 24.84 -6.70
CA GLY A 178 -8.07 25.92 -5.92
C GLY A 178 -8.08 25.63 -4.42
N LEU A 179 -6.95 25.25 -3.85
CA LEU A 179 -6.86 24.95 -2.43
C LEU A 179 -6.72 26.24 -1.62
N ARG A 180 -7.52 26.40 -0.58
CA ARG A 180 -7.45 27.51 0.38
C ARG A 180 -6.22 27.35 1.26
N SER A 181 -5.58 28.43 1.67
CA SER A 181 -4.39 28.41 2.54
C SER A 181 -4.70 28.41 4.04
N ASP A 182 -5.95 28.68 4.42
CA ASP A 182 -6.40 28.94 5.80
C ASP A 182 -7.09 27.75 6.47
N CYS A 183 -7.07 26.56 5.84
CA CYS A 183 -7.72 25.36 6.38
C CYS A 183 -6.81 24.15 6.33
N LEU A 184 -7.12 23.15 7.18
CA LEU A 184 -6.55 21.82 7.14
C LEU A 184 -7.43 20.92 6.24
N TYR A 185 -6.79 20.21 5.32
CA TYR A 185 -7.49 19.30 4.42
C TYR A 185 -7.55 17.87 4.98
N LEU A 186 -8.68 17.20 4.79
CA LEU A 186 -8.89 15.80 5.14
C LEU A 186 -9.19 15.01 3.87
N MET A 187 -8.52 13.89 3.66
CA MET A 187 -8.74 12.99 2.53
C MET A 187 -8.80 11.54 3.01
N PRO A 188 -9.85 10.77 2.64
CA PRO A 188 -9.81 9.32 2.81
C PRO A 188 -8.70 8.74 1.91
N GLY A 189 -7.85 7.92 2.49
CA GLY A 189 -6.86 7.17 1.72
C GLY A 189 -7.48 6.03 0.93
N PHE A 190 -6.65 5.28 0.16
CA PHE A 190 -7.03 4.04 -0.50
C PHE A 190 -7.98 4.20 -1.71
N THR A 191 -8.65 5.33 -1.89
CA THR A 191 -9.69 5.54 -2.91
C THR A 191 -9.28 6.53 -3.99
N GLY A 192 -9.95 6.44 -5.13
CA GLY A 192 -9.90 7.36 -6.26
C GLY A 192 -11.22 7.36 -7.02
N GLY A 193 -11.28 8.07 -8.14
CA GLY A 193 -12.46 8.16 -8.98
C GLY A 193 -12.27 7.52 -10.36
N SER A 194 -13.27 6.76 -10.82
CA SER A 194 -13.39 6.38 -12.23
C SER A 194 -13.75 7.58 -13.10
N ASP A 195 -13.76 7.40 -14.40
CA ASP A 195 -14.26 8.38 -15.38
C ASP A 195 -15.73 8.76 -15.15
N LYS A 196 -16.50 7.87 -14.49
CA LYS A 196 -17.90 8.09 -14.11
C LYS A 196 -18.08 8.69 -12.73
N GLY A 197 -16.99 8.96 -12.01
CA GLY A 197 -17.03 9.45 -10.63
C GLY A 197 -17.39 8.37 -9.60
N GLU A 198 -17.28 7.08 -9.97
CA GLU A 198 -17.49 5.97 -9.04
C GLU A 198 -16.24 5.72 -8.21
N THR A 199 -16.42 5.25 -6.98
CA THR A 199 -15.32 4.88 -6.09
C THR A 199 -14.53 3.71 -6.66
N VAL A 200 -13.22 3.88 -6.79
CA VAL A 200 -12.26 2.82 -7.09
C VAL A 200 -11.22 2.73 -5.98
N LEU A 201 -10.58 1.57 -5.85
CA LEU A 201 -9.53 1.32 -4.86
C LEU A 201 -8.15 1.33 -5.53
N LEU A 202 -7.16 1.84 -4.83
CA LEU A 202 -5.79 1.95 -5.33
C LEU A 202 -4.92 0.71 -5.03
N GLY A 203 -5.55 -0.37 -4.55
CA GLY A 203 -4.88 -1.65 -4.27
C GLY A 203 -4.09 -1.66 -2.97
N ARG A 204 -3.17 -2.62 -2.84
CA ARG A 204 -2.33 -2.78 -1.64
C ARG A 204 -1.55 -1.49 -1.34
N ASN A 205 -1.45 -1.14 -0.05
CA ASN A 205 -0.84 0.11 0.44
C ASN A 205 -1.45 1.37 -0.20
N GLY A 206 -2.72 1.27 -0.61
CA GLY A 206 -3.43 2.32 -1.33
C GLY A 206 -3.49 3.64 -0.57
N SER A 207 -3.53 3.65 0.77
CA SER A 207 -3.51 4.90 1.55
C SER A 207 -2.16 5.62 1.50
N ASP A 208 -1.03 4.87 1.50
CA ASP A 208 0.31 5.45 1.31
C ASP A 208 0.46 5.99 -0.11
N TYR A 209 -0.04 5.23 -1.10
CA TYR A 209 -0.08 5.67 -2.49
C TYR A 209 -0.96 6.91 -2.67
N SER A 210 -2.13 6.98 -2.02
CA SER A 210 -3.00 8.17 -2.03
C SER A 210 -2.26 9.43 -1.54
N ALA A 211 -1.50 9.30 -0.45
CA ALA A 211 -0.74 10.41 0.10
C ALA A 211 0.40 10.86 -0.83
N ALA A 212 1.12 9.91 -1.43
CA ALA A 212 2.18 10.20 -2.39
C ALA A 212 1.63 10.88 -3.66
N VAL A 213 0.50 10.40 -4.17
CA VAL A 213 -0.21 11.01 -5.30
C VAL A 213 -0.72 12.41 -4.94
N LEU A 214 -1.36 12.57 -3.78
CA LEU A 214 -1.81 13.89 -3.31
C LEU A 214 -0.63 14.85 -3.23
N ALA A 215 0.49 14.42 -2.62
CA ALA A 215 1.70 15.22 -2.52
C ALA A 215 2.20 15.67 -3.91
N ALA A 216 2.20 14.78 -4.89
CA ALA A 216 2.54 15.09 -6.29
C ALA A 216 1.53 16.06 -6.94
N CYS A 217 0.24 15.93 -6.63
CA CYS A 217 -0.80 16.80 -7.20
C CYS A 217 -0.76 18.23 -6.67
N VAL A 218 -0.27 18.45 -5.45
CA VAL A 218 -0.26 19.77 -4.80
C VAL A 218 1.14 20.37 -4.64
N ASP A 219 2.15 19.79 -5.30
CA ASP A 219 3.56 20.17 -5.17
C ASP A 219 3.98 20.32 -3.69
N ALA A 220 3.73 19.28 -2.91
CA ALA A 220 3.92 19.31 -1.47
C ALA A 220 5.39 19.51 -1.07
N GLU A 221 5.63 20.25 0.00
CA GLU A 221 6.97 20.42 0.60
C GLU A 221 7.54 19.09 1.12
N CYS A 222 6.67 18.21 1.60
CA CYS A 222 7.03 16.90 2.12
C CYS A 222 5.79 15.99 2.17
N CYS A 223 6.00 14.71 1.89
CA CYS A 223 5.04 13.63 2.14
C CYS A 223 5.50 12.86 3.39
N GLU A 224 4.70 12.85 4.45
CA GLU A 224 5.02 12.15 5.69
C GLU A 224 4.17 10.90 5.83
N ILE A 225 4.83 9.75 5.94
CA ILE A 225 4.19 8.46 6.20
C ILE A 225 4.40 8.12 7.67
N TRP A 226 3.33 8.27 8.45
CA TRP A 226 3.32 7.96 9.87
C TRP A 226 2.85 6.52 10.10
N THR A 227 3.69 5.75 10.78
CA THR A 227 3.52 4.32 11.02
C THR A 227 3.85 3.97 12.49
N ASP A 228 3.98 2.68 12.81
CA ASP A 228 4.31 2.16 14.15
C ASP A 228 5.78 1.79 14.33
N VAL A 229 6.65 2.17 13.38
CA VAL A 229 8.10 1.96 13.46
C VAL A 229 8.84 3.30 13.31
N GLU A 230 10.05 3.37 13.86
CA GLU A 230 10.85 4.61 13.87
C GLU A 230 11.26 5.12 12.48
N GLY A 231 11.23 4.26 11.44
CA GLY A 231 11.65 4.54 10.08
C GLY A 231 12.17 3.28 9.41
N CYS A 232 13.05 3.46 8.41
CA CYS A 232 13.71 2.35 7.73
C CYS A 232 15.00 1.97 8.45
N TYR A 233 15.20 0.68 8.70
CA TYR A 233 16.41 0.13 9.32
C TYR A 233 17.33 -0.46 8.25
N ASN A 234 18.62 -0.55 8.58
CA ASN A 234 19.63 -1.15 7.71
C ASN A 234 19.43 -2.67 7.49
N CYS A 235 18.69 -3.34 8.37
CA CYS A 235 18.21 -4.71 8.25
C CYS A 235 17.01 -4.92 9.18
N ASP A 236 16.35 -6.09 9.13
CA ASP A 236 15.20 -6.36 10.00
C ASP A 236 15.65 -6.45 11.47
N PRO A 237 15.22 -5.52 12.36
CA PRO A 237 15.65 -5.51 13.76
C PRO A 237 15.15 -6.72 14.57
N ARG A 238 14.19 -7.48 14.04
CA ARG A 238 13.71 -8.73 14.65
C ARG A 238 14.68 -9.89 14.41
N LEU A 239 15.46 -9.82 13.32
CA LEU A 239 16.46 -10.82 12.95
C LEU A 239 17.86 -10.43 13.41
N VAL A 240 18.18 -9.13 13.38
CA VAL A 240 19.49 -8.57 13.71
C VAL A 240 19.33 -7.55 14.83
N PRO A 241 19.68 -7.90 16.08
CA PRO A 241 19.52 -6.99 17.25
C PRO A 241 20.30 -5.68 17.11
N ASP A 242 21.42 -5.68 16.39
CA ASP A 242 22.27 -4.52 16.17
C ASP A 242 21.82 -3.66 14.97
N ALA A 243 20.62 -3.89 14.44
CA ALA A 243 20.04 -3.07 13.38
C ALA A 243 19.89 -1.61 13.84
N TYR A 244 20.28 -0.68 12.98
CA TYR A 244 20.18 0.76 13.27
C TYR A 244 19.30 1.49 12.26
N LEU A 245 18.73 2.60 12.70
CA LEU A 245 17.86 3.45 11.89
C LEU A 245 18.67 4.17 10.83
N LEU A 246 18.23 4.08 9.58
CA LEU A 246 18.77 4.85 8.47
C LEU A 246 18.20 6.28 8.51
N LYS A 247 19.05 7.28 8.59
CA LYS A 247 18.61 8.68 8.60
C LYS A 247 18.11 9.14 7.24
N THR A 248 18.79 8.68 6.17
CA THR A 248 18.50 9.08 4.80
C THR A 248 18.60 7.91 3.84
N LEU A 249 17.73 7.93 2.81
CA LEU A 249 17.74 7.03 1.67
C LEU A 249 17.52 7.82 0.39
N SER A 250 18.19 7.43 -0.70
CA SER A 250 17.78 7.89 -2.02
C SER A 250 16.45 7.23 -2.43
N TYR A 251 15.72 7.79 -3.40
CA TYR A 251 14.50 7.16 -3.91
C TYR A 251 14.78 5.78 -4.48
N LYS A 252 15.94 5.55 -5.11
CA LYS A 252 16.35 4.24 -5.64
C LYS A 252 16.57 3.23 -4.52
N GLU A 253 17.33 3.61 -3.50
CA GLU A 253 17.57 2.76 -2.33
C GLU A 253 16.25 2.41 -1.63
N ALA A 254 15.34 3.37 -1.47
CA ALA A 254 14.02 3.14 -0.88
C ALA A 254 13.14 2.22 -1.74
N MET A 255 13.20 2.35 -3.08
CA MET A 255 12.49 1.45 -4.00
C MET A 255 13.02 0.02 -3.90
N GLU A 256 14.34 -0.17 -3.92
CA GLU A 256 14.96 -1.49 -3.81
C GLU A 256 14.67 -2.12 -2.45
N LEU A 257 14.81 -1.35 -1.36
CA LEU A 257 14.49 -1.80 -0.01
C LEU A 257 13.03 -2.26 0.11
N SER A 258 12.11 -1.51 -0.48
CA SER A 258 10.67 -1.82 -0.44
C SER A 258 10.30 -3.02 -1.33
N TYR A 259 11.01 -3.24 -2.41
CA TYR A 259 10.77 -4.37 -3.31
C TYR A 259 11.25 -5.71 -2.71
N PHE A 260 12.39 -5.70 -2.03
CA PHE A 260 13.03 -6.90 -1.49
C PHE A 260 12.74 -7.17 0.00
N GLY A 261 11.59 -6.76 0.52
CA GLY A 261 11.08 -7.27 1.80
C GLY A 261 10.92 -6.27 2.94
N ALA A 262 11.32 -5.00 2.78
CA ALA A 262 11.02 -3.99 3.80
C ALA A 262 9.51 -3.73 3.87
N LYS A 263 8.91 -4.04 5.02
CA LYS A 263 7.45 -3.92 5.23
C LYS A 263 6.96 -2.48 5.43
N VAL A 264 7.88 -1.53 5.59
CA VAL A 264 7.58 -0.14 5.96
C VAL A 264 7.13 0.69 4.76
N LEU A 265 7.59 0.34 3.57
CA LEU A 265 7.35 1.08 2.32
C LEU A 265 6.86 0.14 1.22
N HIS A 266 6.20 0.72 0.23
CA HIS A 266 5.81 0.02 -0.98
C HIS A 266 6.32 0.79 -2.22
N PRO A 267 6.80 0.11 -3.28
CA PRO A 267 7.30 0.78 -4.48
C PRO A 267 6.29 1.77 -5.10
N LYS A 268 4.99 1.44 -5.09
CA LYS A 268 3.92 2.33 -5.55
C LYS A 268 3.90 3.68 -4.81
N THR A 269 4.27 3.71 -3.53
CA THR A 269 4.31 4.95 -2.73
C THR A 269 5.51 5.82 -3.11
N ILE A 270 6.65 5.19 -3.40
CA ILE A 270 7.88 5.92 -3.73
C ILE A 270 7.83 6.51 -5.14
N ALA A 271 7.19 5.86 -6.10
CA ALA A 271 7.17 6.28 -7.49
C ALA A 271 6.65 7.72 -7.70
N PRO A 272 5.49 8.15 -7.16
CA PRO A 272 5.02 9.53 -7.32
C PRO A 272 5.96 10.57 -6.70
N VAL A 273 6.41 10.33 -5.46
CA VAL A 273 7.30 11.29 -4.78
C VAL A 273 8.68 11.38 -5.45
N ALA A 274 9.17 10.28 -6.01
CA ALA A 274 10.41 10.27 -6.78
C ALA A 274 10.28 11.03 -8.11
N GLN A 275 9.17 10.83 -8.84
CA GLN A 275 8.89 11.49 -10.11
C GLN A 275 8.84 13.02 -9.97
N PHE A 276 8.27 13.52 -8.88
CA PHE A 276 8.10 14.95 -8.62
C PHE A 276 9.12 15.50 -7.63
N HIS A 277 10.15 14.73 -7.27
CA HIS A 277 11.23 15.13 -6.36
C HIS A 277 10.75 15.63 -4.99
N ILE A 278 9.68 15.05 -4.47
CA ILE A 278 9.09 15.43 -3.19
C ILE A 278 9.75 14.62 -2.08
N PRO A 279 10.35 15.26 -1.06
CA PRO A 279 10.87 14.56 0.10
C PRO A 279 9.80 13.72 0.77
N CYS A 280 10.12 12.44 1.08
CA CYS A 280 9.22 11.56 1.81
C CYS A 280 9.84 11.20 3.16
N LEU A 281 9.13 11.46 4.26
CA LEU A 281 9.61 11.24 5.62
C LEU A 281 8.81 10.13 6.28
N ILE A 282 9.51 9.08 6.71
CA ILE A 282 8.90 7.97 7.46
C ILE A 282 9.06 8.25 8.95
N LYS A 283 7.96 8.27 9.71
CA LYS A 283 7.96 8.61 11.13
C LYS A 283 7.10 7.66 11.96
N ASN A 284 7.46 7.57 13.25
CA ASN A 284 6.68 6.82 14.22
C ASN A 284 5.62 7.71 14.87
N SER A 285 4.34 7.33 14.73
CA SER A 285 3.22 8.04 15.37
C SER A 285 3.22 7.90 16.91
N PHE A 286 3.94 6.92 17.45
CA PHE A 286 4.10 6.73 18.91
C PHE A 286 5.30 7.50 19.47
N ASN A 287 6.24 7.92 18.59
CA ASN A 287 7.38 8.76 18.93
C ASN A 287 7.51 9.94 17.93
N PRO A 288 6.61 10.93 17.99
CA PRO A 288 6.57 12.03 17.01
C PRO A 288 7.84 12.88 16.98
N GLN A 289 8.64 12.87 18.07
CA GLN A 289 9.89 13.60 18.15
C GLN A 289 11.09 12.82 17.58
N GLY A 290 10.90 11.54 17.28
CA GLY A 290 11.92 10.71 16.62
C GLY A 290 12.35 11.29 15.27
N PRO A 291 13.60 11.08 14.84
CA PRO A 291 14.13 11.67 13.61
C PRO A 291 13.44 11.12 12.36
N GLY A 292 13.03 9.85 12.38
CA GLY A 292 12.51 9.17 11.19
C GLY A 292 13.58 8.85 10.15
N THR A 293 13.13 8.48 8.95
CA THR A 293 13.99 8.28 7.76
C THR A 293 13.51 9.20 6.65
N LEU A 294 14.40 10.07 6.18
CA LEU A 294 14.14 10.95 5.05
C LEU A 294 14.53 10.27 3.74
N ILE A 295 13.59 10.23 2.80
CA ILE A 295 13.77 9.72 1.44
C ILE A 295 13.74 10.90 0.49
N GLY A 296 14.80 11.09 -0.30
CA GLY A 296 14.88 12.26 -1.19
C GLY A 296 15.98 12.16 -2.23
N VAL A 297 16.14 13.25 -2.98
CA VAL A 297 17.24 13.42 -3.93
C VAL A 297 18.52 13.68 -3.15
N ASP A 298 19.55 12.91 -3.45
CA ASP A 298 20.94 13.12 -2.99
C ASP A 298 21.11 13.65 -1.55
N GLN A 299 20.62 12.90 -0.59
CA GLN A 299 21.05 13.06 0.79
C GLN A 299 22.24 12.11 1.03
N GLY A 300 23.21 12.16 0.12
CA GLY A 300 24.39 11.34 0.17
C GLY A 300 25.43 11.92 1.12
N ASP A 301 25.12 11.94 2.42
CA ASP A 301 26.14 12.21 3.44
C ASP A 301 26.63 10.91 4.08
N ASP A 302 26.41 9.79 3.43
CA ASP A 302 26.90 8.51 3.92
C ASP A 302 27.99 8.00 2.97
N ASP A 303 29.25 8.03 3.44
CA ASP A 303 30.36 7.25 2.88
C ASP A 303 30.06 5.72 2.85
N LEU A 304 28.86 5.32 3.26
CA LEU A 304 28.40 3.94 3.27
C LEU A 304 28.04 3.47 1.87
N LYS A 305 28.92 2.61 1.34
CA LYS A 305 28.72 1.98 0.03
C LYS A 305 27.53 1.02 0.00
N VAL A 306 27.24 0.39 1.13
CA VAL A 306 26.08 -0.43 1.40
C VAL A 306 25.35 0.20 2.58
N LYS A 307 24.08 0.52 2.42
CA LYS A 307 23.24 1.10 3.48
C LYS A 307 22.40 0.06 4.17
N ALA A 308 21.89 -0.92 3.42
CA ALA A 308 20.97 -1.91 3.97
C ALA A 308 21.16 -3.30 3.36
N ILE A 309 20.68 -4.27 4.12
CA ILE A 309 20.46 -5.66 3.67
C ILE A 309 18.99 -5.97 3.90
N SER A 310 18.31 -6.46 2.86
CA SER A 310 16.95 -6.96 2.99
C SER A 310 16.89 -8.45 2.65
N ASP A 311 15.90 -9.13 3.21
CA ASP A 311 15.59 -10.51 2.91
C ASP A 311 14.13 -10.68 2.50
N LEU A 312 13.89 -11.56 1.56
CA LEU A 312 12.58 -11.98 1.15
C LEU A 312 12.51 -13.51 1.23
N SER A 313 11.95 -14.00 2.33
CA SER A 313 11.81 -15.42 2.62
C SER A 313 10.53 -16.01 2.02
N GLY A 314 10.42 -17.34 2.03
CA GLY A 314 9.24 -18.04 1.50
C GLY A 314 9.17 -18.01 -0.02
N MET A 315 10.29 -18.13 -0.69
CA MET A 315 10.43 -18.13 -2.13
C MET A 315 10.60 -19.55 -2.67
N CYS A 316 10.16 -19.76 -3.92
CA CYS A 316 10.55 -20.90 -4.71
C CYS A 316 11.02 -20.45 -6.09
N MET A 317 11.97 -21.17 -6.65
CA MET A 317 12.52 -20.94 -7.98
C MET A 317 12.08 -22.03 -8.93
N PHE A 318 11.52 -21.62 -10.05
CA PHE A 318 11.20 -22.46 -11.19
C PHE A 318 12.31 -22.34 -12.21
N ASN A 319 12.77 -23.49 -12.73
CA ASN A 319 13.67 -23.55 -13.85
C ASN A 319 13.01 -24.31 -15.01
N VAL A 320 12.85 -23.62 -16.14
CA VAL A 320 12.34 -24.18 -17.39
C VAL A 320 13.53 -24.32 -18.34
N SER A 321 13.90 -25.56 -18.65
CA SER A 321 15.09 -25.88 -19.48
C SER A 321 14.77 -26.94 -20.51
N GLY A 322 15.65 -27.09 -21.48
CA GLY A 322 15.60 -28.18 -22.46
C GLY A 322 16.06 -27.76 -23.84
N PRO A 323 16.31 -28.77 -24.72
CA PRO A 323 16.78 -28.52 -26.08
C PRO A 323 15.85 -27.68 -26.95
N GLY A 324 14.53 -27.69 -26.65
CA GLY A 324 13.52 -26.86 -27.33
C GLY A 324 13.51 -25.40 -26.91
N MET A 325 14.31 -24.98 -25.94
CA MET A 325 14.46 -23.57 -25.58
C MET A 325 15.35 -22.83 -26.57
N LYS A 326 16.41 -23.46 -27.05
CA LYS A 326 17.42 -22.83 -27.88
C LYS A 326 16.92 -22.52 -29.30
N GLY A 327 16.97 -21.25 -29.67
CA GLY A 327 16.57 -20.77 -31.00
C GLY A 327 15.05 -20.74 -31.26
N MET A 328 14.23 -21.08 -30.29
CA MET A 328 12.76 -20.98 -30.39
C MET A 328 12.29 -19.59 -29.98
N VAL A 329 11.81 -18.85 -30.96
CA VAL A 329 11.27 -17.50 -30.70
C VAL A 329 10.01 -17.57 -29.81
N GLY A 330 9.97 -16.76 -28.75
CA GLY A 330 8.76 -16.59 -27.94
C GLY A 330 8.65 -17.50 -26.72
N MET A 331 9.60 -18.37 -26.41
CA MET A 331 9.53 -19.27 -25.24
C MET A 331 9.40 -18.51 -23.91
N ALA A 332 10.23 -17.49 -23.69
CA ALA A 332 10.12 -16.63 -22.51
C ALA A 332 8.76 -15.93 -22.44
N GLY A 333 8.26 -15.44 -23.57
CA GLY A 333 6.92 -14.84 -23.65
C GLY A 333 5.80 -15.82 -23.26
N ARG A 334 5.87 -17.09 -23.69
CA ARG A 334 4.90 -18.14 -23.31
C ARG A 334 4.98 -18.45 -21.82
N ILE A 335 6.18 -18.62 -21.26
CA ILE A 335 6.40 -18.87 -19.83
C ILE A 335 5.73 -17.76 -19.00
N PHE A 336 6.11 -16.50 -19.24
CA PHE A 336 5.63 -15.40 -18.43
C PHE A 336 4.15 -15.08 -18.67
N SER A 337 3.64 -15.28 -19.89
CA SER A 337 2.20 -15.15 -20.17
C SER A 337 1.37 -16.22 -19.45
N ALA A 338 1.85 -17.45 -19.36
CA ALA A 338 1.16 -18.52 -18.63
C ALA A 338 1.09 -18.19 -17.13
N VAL A 339 2.21 -17.75 -16.54
CA VAL A 339 2.30 -17.35 -15.14
C VAL A 339 1.40 -16.13 -14.86
N SER A 340 1.43 -15.12 -15.74
CA SER A 340 0.59 -13.91 -15.63
C SER A 340 -0.91 -14.24 -15.70
N ARG A 341 -1.35 -15.08 -16.67
CA ARG A 341 -2.76 -15.53 -16.75
C ARG A 341 -3.23 -16.24 -15.49
N ALA A 342 -2.31 -16.87 -14.77
CA ALA A 342 -2.60 -17.46 -13.47
C ALA A 342 -2.69 -16.43 -12.33
N GLY A 343 -2.42 -15.14 -12.57
CA GLY A 343 -2.41 -14.10 -11.54
C GLY A 343 -1.26 -14.30 -10.54
N VAL A 344 -0.10 -14.80 -11.00
CA VAL A 344 1.09 -15.00 -10.17
C VAL A 344 2.11 -13.90 -10.48
N SER A 345 2.61 -13.25 -9.42
CA SER A 345 3.65 -12.24 -9.52
C SER A 345 5.05 -12.88 -9.52
N ILE A 346 5.88 -12.49 -10.48
CA ILE A 346 7.28 -12.94 -10.56
C ILE A 346 8.14 -11.89 -9.84
N VAL A 347 8.99 -12.37 -8.92
CA VAL A 347 9.85 -11.51 -8.10
C VAL A 347 11.22 -11.32 -8.71
N LEU A 348 11.81 -12.37 -9.28
CA LEU A 348 13.13 -12.37 -9.88
C LEU A 348 13.14 -13.21 -11.14
N ILE A 349 13.81 -12.74 -12.17
CA ILE A 349 14.04 -13.48 -13.42
C ILE A 349 15.53 -13.56 -13.67
N THR A 350 16.01 -14.74 -14.02
CA THR A 350 17.37 -14.94 -14.52
C THR A 350 17.35 -15.87 -15.74
N GLN A 351 18.16 -15.57 -16.72
CA GLN A 351 18.30 -16.38 -17.93
C GLN A 351 19.76 -16.66 -18.21
N SER A 352 20.07 -17.90 -18.57
CA SER A 352 21.42 -18.23 -19.00
C SER A 352 21.75 -17.62 -20.37
N SER A 353 23.00 -17.26 -20.58
CA SER A 353 23.47 -16.69 -21.85
C SER A 353 23.33 -17.64 -23.05
N SER A 354 23.13 -18.93 -22.79
CA SER A 354 22.94 -19.95 -23.84
C SER A 354 21.49 -20.09 -24.31
N GLU A 355 20.54 -19.30 -23.76
CA GLU A 355 19.10 -19.42 -24.00
C GLU A 355 18.53 -20.83 -23.70
N TYR A 356 19.31 -21.69 -23.03
CA TYR A 356 18.91 -23.06 -22.73
C TYR A 356 17.94 -23.16 -21.56
N SER A 357 17.94 -22.18 -20.65
CA SER A 357 17.08 -22.15 -19.47
C SER A 357 16.63 -20.75 -19.11
N VAL A 358 15.42 -20.68 -18.59
CA VAL A 358 14.83 -19.49 -17.93
C VAL A 358 14.47 -19.90 -16.51
N SER A 359 15.05 -19.21 -15.53
CA SER A 359 14.71 -19.38 -14.11
C SER A 359 14.00 -18.15 -13.59
N PHE A 360 13.01 -18.34 -12.73
CA PHE A 360 12.32 -17.24 -12.08
C PHE A 360 11.85 -17.62 -10.68
N CYS A 361 11.79 -16.64 -9.80
CA CYS A 361 11.34 -16.79 -8.42
C CYS A 361 9.94 -16.21 -8.23
N ILE A 362 9.12 -16.95 -7.48
CA ILE A 362 7.78 -16.57 -7.04
C ILE A 362 7.64 -16.88 -5.55
N HIS A 363 6.58 -16.39 -4.92
CA HIS A 363 6.23 -16.82 -3.57
C HIS A 363 5.83 -18.29 -3.51
N SER A 364 6.29 -19.03 -2.49
CA SER A 364 6.05 -20.46 -2.34
C SER A 364 4.57 -20.85 -2.32
N TYR A 365 3.68 -19.98 -1.82
CA TYR A 365 2.23 -20.22 -1.81
C TYR A 365 1.59 -20.28 -3.21
N ASP A 366 2.26 -19.76 -4.25
CA ASP A 366 1.81 -19.81 -5.64
C ASP A 366 2.43 -20.99 -6.42
N SER A 367 3.28 -21.82 -5.78
CA SER A 367 4.05 -22.87 -6.45
C SER A 367 3.18 -23.87 -7.20
N ASP A 368 2.18 -24.44 -6.52
CA ASP A 368 1.30 -25.46 -7.14
C ASP A 368 0.48 -24.92 -8.31
N LYS A 369 0.03 -23.67 -8.20
CA LYS A 369 -0.70 -22.98 -9.25
C LYS A 369 0.18 -22.75 -10.48
N THR A 370 1.41 -22.29 -10.25
CA THR A 370 2.40 -22.05 -11.30
C THR A 370 2.81 -23.33 -12.00
N ARG A 371 3.07 -24.41 -11.25
CA ARG A 371 3.36 -25.72 -11.83
C ARG A 371 2.27 -26.17 -12.79
N LYS A 372 1.01 -26.15 -12.36
CA LYS A 372 -0.14 -26.60 -13.17
C LYS A 372 -0.27 -25.83 -14.48
N VAL A 373 -0.07 -24.49 -14.45
CA VAL A 373 -0.23 -23.69 -15.66
C VAL A 373 0.93 -23.87 -16.63
N LEU A 374 2.15 -24.09 -16.14
CA LEU A 374 3.30 -24.38 -16.99
C LEU A 374 3.22 -25.79 -17.60
N GLU A 375 2.86 -26.80 -16.82
CA GLU A 375 2.67 -28.18 -17.33
C GLU A 375 1.57 -28.21 -18.41
N ARG A 376 0.52 -27.42 -18.28
CA ARG A 376 -0.54 -27.30 -19.29
C ARG A 376 -0.07 -26.52 -20.52
N GLU A 377 0.64 -25.41 -20.35
CA GLU A 377 1.14 -24.57 -21.45
C GLU A 377 2.11 -25.33 -22.33
N PHE A 378 2.99 -26.16 -21.74
CA PHE A 378 4.08 -26.86 -22.39
C PHE A 378 3.84 -28.38 -22.48
N GLU A 379 2.60 -28.84 -22.45
CA GLU A 379 2.27 -30.28 -22.47
C GLU A 379 2.89 -31.02 -23.65
N LEU A 380 2.89 -30.42 -24.86
CA LEU A 380 3.43 -31.01 -26.05
C LEU A 380 4.98 -31.06 -26.04
N GLU A 381 5.60 -29.99 -25.54
CA GLU A 381 7.05 -29.90 -25.43
C GLU A 381 7.58 -30.93 -24.42
N PHE A 382 6.92 -31.12 -23.29
CA PHE A 382 7.28 -32.18 -22.33
C PHE A 382 7.09 -33.58 -22.91
N LYS A 383 5.96 -33.85 -23.58
CA LYS A 383 5.70 -35.15 -24.23
C LYS A 383 6.73 -35.49 -25.30
N ASN A 384 7.22 -34.50 -26.05
CA ASN A 384 8.18 -34.65 -27.12
C ASN A 384 9.64 -34.53 -26.66
N GLN A 385 9.88 -34.45 -25.34
CA GLN A 385 11.22 -34.27 -24.72
C GLN A 385 11.99 -33.05 -25.26
N LEU A 386 11.25 -32.01 -25.65
CA LEU A 386 11.82 -30.72 -26.06
C LEU A 386 12.07 -29.81 -24.81
N LEU A 387 11.39 -30.08 -23.74
CA LEU A 387 11.65 -29.49 -22.41
C LEU A 387 11.93 -30.61 -21.41
N ASP A 388 12.85 -30.32 -20.50
CA ASP A 388 13.11 -31.14 -19.32
C ASP A 388 11.97 -31.02 -18.32
N PRO A 389 11.76 -32.01 -17.44
CA PRO A 389 10.80 -31.86 -16.34
C PRO A 389 11.05 -30.58 -15.56
N LEU A 390 9.96 -29.89 -15.12
CA LEU A 390 10.10 -28.66 -14.35
C LEU A 390 10.93 -28.92 -13.09
N GLU A 391 12.01 -28.20 -12.95
CA GLU A 391 12.79 -28.18 -11.73
C GLU A 391 12.29 -27.08 -10.83
N ILE A 392 11.91 -27.43 -9.59
CA ILE A 392 11.36 -26.49 -8.62
C ILE A 392 12.18 -26.59 -7.34
N MET A 393 12.86 -25.51 -6.98
CA MET A 393 13.59 -25.38 -5.73
C MET A 393 12.73 -24.63 -4.73
N THR A 394 12.48 -25.22 -3.57
CA THR A 394 11.66 -24.64 -2.49
C THR A 394 12.52 -24.16 -1.32
N ASP A 395 11.90 -23.51 -0.36
CA ASP A 395 12.52 -23.02 0.87
C ASP A 395 13.70 -22.07 0.63
N LEU A 396 13.55 -21.22 -0.38
CA LEU A 396 14.54 -20.22 -0.73
C LEU A 396 14.24 -18.87 -0.07
N ALA A 397 15.29 -18.07 0.07
CA ALA A 397 15.20 -16.65 0.40
C ALA A 397 16.04 -15.84 -0.60
N ILE A 398 15.57 -14.64 -0.94
CA ILE A 398 16.35 -13.67 -1.70
C ILE A 398 16.96 -12.71 -0.69
N ILE A 399 18.30 -12.61 -0.67
CA ILE A 399 19.02 -11.63 0.14
C ILE A 399 19.55 -10.56 -0.80
N SER A 400 19.29 -9.29 -0.49
CA SER A 400 19.67 -8.16 -1.32
C SER A 400 20.51 -7.16 -0.55
N LEU A 401 21.62 -6.72 -1.17
CA LEU A 401 22.38 -5.55 -0.69
C LEU A 401 21.84 -4.29 -1.35
N ILE A 402 21.68 -3.25 -0.57
CA ILE A 402 21.13 -1.97 -1.02
C ILE A 402 22.10 -0.84 -0.69
N GLY A 403 22.37 -0.02 -1.68
CA GLY A 403 23.21 1.16 -1.55
C GLY A 403 23.73 1.65 -2.91
N ASP A 404 23.55 2.94 -3.19
CA ASP A 404 23.96 3.58 -4.45
C ASP A 404 25.50 3.52 -4.66
N GLY A 405 26.28 3.53 -3.59
CA GLY A 405 27.75 3.48 -3.63
C GLY A 405 28.33 2.12 -4.08
N MET A 406 27.54 1.06 -4.19
CA MET A 406 28.01 -0.27 -4.61
C MET A 406 28.51 -0.30 -6.05
N ARG A 407 27.90 0.48 -6.95
CA ARG A 407 28.23 0.49 -8.40
C ARG A 407 29.69 0.87 -8.68
N THR A 408 30.28 1.71 -7.83
CA THR A 408 31.66 2.20 -7.97
C THR A 408 32.65 1.45 -7.09
N SER A 409 32.21 0.51 -6.27
CA SER A 409 33.02 -0.18 -5.27
C SER A 409 33.54 -1.53 -5.76
N LYS A 410 34.84 -1.62 -5.97
CA LYS A 410 35.49 -2.86 -6.37
C LYS A 410 35.45 -3.91 -5.26
N GLY A 411 35.20 -5.17 -5.62
CA GLY A 411 35.24 -6.32 -4.70
C GLY A 411 34.01 -6.49 -3.81
N MET A 412 32.95 -5.70 -4.00
CA MET A 412 31.73 -5.79 -3.19
C MET A 412 31.04 -7.16 -3.34
N ALA A 413 30.86 -7.65 -4.56
CA ALA A 413 30.27 -8.96 -4.81
C ALA A 413 31.09 -10.14 -4.25
N ALA A 414 32.40 -9.97 -4.06
CA ALA A 414 33.24 -10.99 -3.46
C ALA A 414 33.18 -11.01 -1.93
N ARG A 415 32.69 -9.93 -1.31
CA ARG A 415 32.47 -9.85 0.14
C ARG A 415 31.07 -10.33 0.55
N PHE A 416 30.13 -10.19 -0.35
CA PHE A 416 28.75 -10.68 -0.20
C PHE A 416 28.65 -12.18 -0.56
#